data_782d11dfb168504bec2189b195a23618
#
_entry.id   782d11dfb168504bec2189b195a23618
#
_cell.length_a   1.000
_cell.length_b   1.000
_cell.length_c   1.000
_cell.angle_alpha   90.00
_cell.angle_beta   90.00
_cell.angle_gamma   90.00
#
_symmetry.space_group_name_H-M   'P 1'
#
loop_
_entity.id
_entity.type
_entity.pdbx_description
1 polymer ?
#
loop_
_entity_poly.entity_id
_entity_poly.type
_entity_poly.pdbx_seq_one_letter_code
_entity_poly.pdbx_strand_id
1 'polypeptide(L)'
;MTITDPPATESPVEHGGTAFDQLIESVRAEFDTQFTWDYGRGRDGLNRLYEKAKRSQWNVSDDLDWSTDVDPERMIRLQAEATGVPAGFPARSLLDVKGSPVASWNDDQWVDFAVHSQCASLSQFLHGEQGALLCTARLVEAVPWIEAKYYGSTQVVDEARH
;
A
#
# COMPACT_ATOMS: atom_id res chain seq x y z
N MET A 1 5.54 -31.14 37.50
CA MET A 1 5.12 -30.94 36.10
C MET A 1 6.33 -30.37 35.37
N THR A 2 7.07 -31.21 34.68
CA THR A 2 8.34 -30.86 34.06
C THR A 2 8.05 -30.23 32.72
N ILE A 3 8.39 -28.98 32.57
CA ILE A 3 8.30 -28.24 31.29
C ILE A 3 9.44 -28.79 30.43
N THR A 4 9.10 -29.50 29.37
CA THR A 4 10.07 -29.92 28.35
C THR A 4 10.30 -28.74 27.39
N ASP A 5 11.58 -28.43 27.15
CA ASP A 5 11.99 -27.43 26.17
C ASP A 5 11.38 -27.73 24.79
N PRO A 6 11.00 -26.70 24.04
CA PRO A 6 10.52 -26.88 22.66
C PRO A 6 11.63 -27.49 21.80
N PRO A 7 11.28 -28.29 20.79
CA PRO A 7 12.28 -28.92 19.92
C PRO A 7 13.07 -27.82 19.19
N ALA A 8 14.36 -28.09 19.03
CA ALA A 8 15.29 -27.22 18.33
C ALA A 8 14.71 -26.84 16.96
N THR A 9 14.71 -25.54 16.68
CA THR A 9 14.32 -24.97 15.38
C THR A 9 15.16 -25.63 14.29
N GLU A 10 14.52 -26.30 13.35
CA GLU A 10 15.16 -26.75 12.13
C GLU A 10 15.85 -25.57 11.45
N SER A 11 17.09 -25.77 11.06
CA SER A 11 17.86 -24.79 10.29
C SER A 11 17.10 -24.43 9.01
N PRO A 12 17.08 -23.16 8.58
CA PRO A 12 16.44 -22.79 7.34
C PRO A 12 17.00 -23.65 6.20
N VAL A 13 16.12 -24.31 5.46
CA VAL A 13 16.48 -24.98 4.21
C VAL A 13 17.05 -23.91 3.29
N GLU A 14 18.34 -23.99 2.96
CA GLU A 14 18.92 -23.15 1.92
C GLU A 14 18.26 -23.51 0.58
N HIS A 15 17.22 -22.77 0.24
CA HIS A 15 16.71 -22.74 -1.12
C HIS A 15 17.76 -22.03 -1.95
N GLY A 16 18.36 -22.72 -2.91
CA GLY A 16 19.21 -22.10 -3.95
C GLY A 16 18.37 -21.05 -4.68
N GLY A 17 18.40 -19.80 -4.16
CA GLY A 17 17.48 -18.74 -4.52
C GLY A 17 17.70 -18.32 -5.97
N THR A 18 16.62 -18.22 -6.71
CA THR A 18 16.57 -17.50 -7.98
C THR A 18 16.75 -16.00 -7.70
N ALA A 19 17.08 -15.19 -8.70
CA ALA A 19 17.15 -13.74 -8.55
C ALA A 19 15.86 -13.14 -7.96
N PHE A 20 14.71 -13.82 -8.10
CA PHE A 20 13.43 -13.46 -7.53
C PHE A 20 13.40 -13.62 -5.99
N ASP A 21 14.01 -14.68 -5.46
CA ASP A 21 14.01 -14.92 -4.00
C ASP A 21 14.79 -13.85 -3.23
N GLN A 22 15.69 -13.12 -3.89
CA GLN A 22 16.42 -11.99 -3.32
C GLN A 22 15.55 -10.72 -3.13
N LEU A 23 14.38 -10.69 -3.73
CA LEU A 23 13.42 -9.60 -3.60
C LEU A 23 12.37 -9.84 -2.50
N ILE A 24 12.41 -11.01 -1.85
CA ILE A 24 11.49 -11.36 -0.77
C ILE A 24 12.15 -11.05 0.58
N GLU A 25 11.56 -10.16 1.34
CA GLU A 25 11.96 -9.87 2.72
C GLU A 25 11.00 -10.57 3.70
N SER A 26 11.56 -11.35 4.62
CA SER A 26 10.79 -12.02 5.67
C SER A 26 10.73 -11.17 6.93
N VAL A 27 9.53 -10.74 7.30
CA VAL A 27 9.28 -10.03 8.56
C VAL A 27 8.61 -10.98 9.53
N ARG A 28 9.33 -11.36 10.61
CA ARG A 28 8.76 -12.18 11.68
C ARG A 28 7.79 -11.37 12.51
N ALA A 29 6.60 -11.92 12.77
CA ALA A 29 5.64 -11.35 13.69
C ALA A 29 5.00 -12.43 14.54
N GLU A 30 4.82 -12.10 15.84
CA GLU A 30 4.17 -12.96 16.83
C GLU A 30 2.96 -12.21 17.38
N PHE A 31 1.79 -12.82 17.38
CA PHE A 31 0.56 -12.27 17.95
C PHE A 31 -0.44 -13.40 18.26
N ASP A 32 -1.35 -13.11 19.19
CA ASP A 32 -2.40 -14.05 19.57
C ASP A 32 -3.58 -13.97 18.61
N THR A 33 -3.97 -15.10 18.03
CA THR A 33 -5.20 -15.22 17.26
C THR A 33 -6.39 -15.36 18.20
N GLN A 34 -7.39 -14.53 18.03
CA GLN A 34 -8.64 -14.56 18.80
C GLN A 34 -9.70 -15.38 18.07
N PHE A 35 -10.10 -16.50 18.68
CA PHE A 35 -11.23 -17.29 18.22
C PHE A 35 -12.45 -17.00 19.09
N THR A 36 -13.63 -16.77 18.49
CA THR A 36 -14.87 -16.54 19.22
C THR A 36 -15.89 -17.66 18.96
N TRP A 37 -16.58 -18.07 20.02
CA TRP A 37 -17.76 -18.94 19.95
C TRP A 37 -19.05 -18.15 19.94
N ASP A 38 -18.99 -16.82 20.10
CA ASP A 38 -20.13 -15.91 20.03
C ASP A 38 -20.33 -15.41 18.59
N TYR A 39 -21.40 -15.83 17.96
CA TYR A 39 -21.84 -15.40 16.63
C TYR A 39 -23.00 -14.40 16.69
N GLY A 40 -23.31 -13.88 17.87
CA GLY A 40 -24.28 -12.82 18.05
C GLY A 40 -23.86 -11.53 17.35
N ARG A 41 -24.75 -10.94 16.56
CA ARG A 41 -24.49 -9.72 15.81
C ARG A 41 -24.99 -8.48 16.56
N GLY A 42 -24.41 -8.23 17.74
CA GLY A 42 -24.79 -7.13 18.60
C GLY A 42 -24.21 -5.77 18.23
N ARG A 43 -23.28 -5.69 17.27
CA ARG A 43 -22.59 -4.46 16.89
C ARG A 43 -23.11 -3.92 15.57
N ASP A 44 -24.26 -3.26 15.61
CA ASP A 44 -24.95 -2.74 14.42
C ASP A 44 -24.07 -1.85 13.54
N GLY A 45 -23.14 -1.10 14.13
CA GLY A 45 -22.19 -0.27 13.40
C GLY A 45 -21.32 -1.09 12.45
N LEU A 46 -20.70 -2.16 12.98
CA LEU A 46 -19.84 -3.06 12.19
C LEU A 46 -20.64 -3.85 11.16
N ASN A 47 -21.83 -4.32 11.52
CA ASN A 47 -22.73 -5.00 10.58
C ASN A 47 -23.11 -4.09 9.40
N ARG A 48 -23.43 -2.81 9.66
CA ARG A 48 -23.74 -1.85 8.60
C ARG A 48 -22.55 -1.59 7.69
N LEU A 49 -21.35 -1.47 8.25
CA LEU A 49 -20.12 -1.30 7.47
C LEU A 49 -19.84 -2.52 6.61
N TYR A 50 -19.97 -3.72 7.15
CA TYR A 50 -19.81 -4.97 6.40
C TYR A 50 -20.81 -5.07 5.25
N GLU A 51 -22.11 -4.80 5.50
CA GLU A 51 -23.14 -4.81 4.47
C GLU A 51 -22.90 -3.75 3.38
N LYS A 52 -22.44 -2.55 3.78
CA LYS A 52 -22.04 -1.50 2.83
C LYS A 52 -20.87 -1.95 1.98
N ALA A 53 -19.80 -2.48 2.58
CA ALA A 53 -18.61 -2.93 1.88
C ALA A 53 -18.95 -3.99 0.82
N LYS A 54 -19.78 -4.98 1.15
CA LYS A 54 -20.22 -6.01 0.19
C LYS A 54 -20.97 -5.44 -1.03
N ARG A 55 -21.73 -4.36 -0.84
CA ARG A 55 -22.51 -3.72 -1.92
C ARG A 55 -21.69 -2.75 -2.75
N SER A 56 -20.61 -2.25 -2.23
CA SER A 56 -19.73 -1.25 -2.86
C SER A 56 -18.49 -1.90 -3.51
N GLN A 57 -18.55 -3.21 -3.77
CA GLN A 57 -17.45 -3.89 -4.43
C GLN A 57 -17.32 -3.44 -5.89
N TRP A 58 -16.11 -3.26 -6.34
CA TRP A 58 -15.75 -2.90 -7.69
C TRP A 58 -14.60 -3.79 -8.19
N ASN A 59 -14.50 -3.90 -9.50
CA ASN A 59 -13.45 -4.71 -10.15
C ASN A 59 -12.57 -3.80 -11.00
N VAL A 60 -11.32 -3.71 -10.64
CA VAL A 60 -10.34 -2.87 -11.33
C VAL A 60 -10.23 -3.19 -12.83
N SER A 61 -10.45 -4.44 -13.21
CA SER A 61 -10.37 -4.87 -14.62
C SER A 61 -11.56 -4.43 -15.47
N ASP A 62 -12.72 -4.25 -14.83
CA ASP A 62 -13.98 -3.97 -15.53
C ASP A 62 -14.46 -2.52 -15.34
N ASP A 63 -14.20 -1.94 -14.16
CA ASP A 63 -14.73 -0.64 -13.76
C ASP A 63 -13.80 0.53 -14.09
N LEU A 64 -12.54 0.27 -14.44
CA LEU A 64 -11.59 1.29 -14.88
C LEU A 64 -11.40 1.26 -16.39
N ASP A 65 -11.41 2.44 -17.01
CA ASP A 65 -11.10 2.59 -18.43
C ASP A 65 -9.59 2.55 -18.68
N TRP A 66 -9.07 1.35 -18.89
CA TRP A 66 -7.65 1.11 -19.18
C TRP A 66 -7.21 1.59 -20.57
N SER A 67 -8.14 2.05 -21.42
CA SER A 67 -7.84 2.67 -22.72
C SER A 67 -7.43 4.14 -22.58
N THR A 68 -7.63 4.73 -21.40
CA THR A 68 -7.20 6.10 -21.11
C THR A 68 -5.69 6.21 -21.17
N ASP A 69 -5.19 7.01 -22.11
CA ASP A 69 -3.76 7.32 -22.19
C ASP A 69 -3.36 8.27 -21.06
N VAL A 70 -2.44 7.81 -20.23
CA VAL A 70 -1.87 8.58 -19.11
C VAL A 70 -0.43 8.92 -19.42
N ASP A 71 -0.21 10.13 -19.91
CA ASP A 71 1.12 10.71 -20.13
C ASP A 71 1.48 11.61 -18.92
N PRO A 72 2.37 11.15 -18.04
CA PRO A 72 2.69 11.88 -16.82
C PRO A 72 3.41 13.21 -17.11
N GLU A 73 4.22 13.29 -18.15
CA GLU A 73 4.91 14.51 -18.53
C GLU A 73 3.90 15.57 -19.00
N ARG A 74 3.00 15.19 -19.88
CA ARG A 74 1.92 16.05 -20.35
C ARG A 74 1.04 16.54 -19.20
N MET A 75 0.69 15.68 -18.26
CA MET A 75 -0.13 16.04 -17.10
C MET A 75 0.56 17.07 -16.22
N ILE A 76 1.86 16.93 -15.96
CA ILE A 76 2.65 17.88 -15.18
C ILE A 76 2.70 19.24 -15.87
N ARG A 77 2.91 19.26 -17.18
CA ARG A 77 2.91 20.52 -17.96
C ARG A 77 1.55 21.22 -17.92
N LEU A 78 0.47 20.48 -18.16
CA LEU A 78 -0.90 21.00 -18.08
C LEU A 78 -1.23 21.54 -16.69
N GLN A 79 -0.81 20.86 -15.64
CA GLN A 79 -1.00 21.33 -14.27
C GLN A 79 -0.23 22.62 -14.01
N ALA A 80 1.02 22.71 -14.45
CA ALA A 80 1.82 23.92 -14.31
C ALA A 80 1.19 25.10 -15.05
N GLU A 81 0.70 24.90 -16.27
CA GLU A 81 -0.02 25.91 -17.05
C GLU A 81 -1.32 26.36 -16.36
N ALA A 82 -2.12 25.42 -15.88
CA ALA A 82 -3.43 25.71 -15.28
C ALA A 82 -3.31 26.43 -13.92
N THR A 83 -2.28 26.13 -13.14
CA THR A 83 -2.10 26.68 -11.79
C THR A 83 -1.13 27.87 -11.72
N GLY A 84 -0.29 28.04 -12.73
CA GLY A 84 0.84 28.98 -12.70
C GLY A 84 1.97 28.54 -11.76
N VAL A 85 1.91 27.32 -11.22
CA VAL A 85 2.94 26.73 -10.35
C VAL A 85 3.91 25.95 -11.21
N PRO A 86 5.21 26.31 -11.25
CA PRO A 86 6.16 25.63 -12.11
C PRO A 86 6.37 24.16 -11.74
N ALA A 87 6.66 23.33 -12.74
CA ALA A 87 7.00 21.92 -12.52
C ALA A 87 8.14 21.79 -11.52
N GLY A 88 8.09 20.72 -10.71
CA GLY A 88 9.07 20.47 -9.65
C GLY A 88 8.83 21.21 -8.33
N PHE A 89 7.79 22.05 -8.24
CA PHE A 89 7.42 22.69 -6.97
C PHE A 89 6.93 21.65 -5.92
N PRO A 90 7.23 21.77 -4.61
CA PRO A 90 8.03 22.84 -3.99
C PRO A 90 9.55 22.63 -4.05
N ALA A 91 10.03 21.47 -4.48
CA ALA A 91 11.47 21.16 -4.50
C ALA A 91 12.24 22.19 -5.35
N ARG A 92 11.71 22.59 -6.50
CA ARG A 92 12.31 23.60 -7.35
C ARG A 92 12.59 24.90 -6.60
N SER A 93 11.65 25.38 -5.80
CA SER A 93 11.82 26.63 -5.04
C SER A 93 12.91 26.55 -3.96
N LEU A 94 13.25 25.36 -3.51
CA LEU A 94 14.27 25.12 -2.49
C LEU A 94 15.65 24.84 -3.11
N LEU A 95 15.68 24.18 -4.26
CA LEU A 95 16.90 23.65 -4.87
C LEU A 95 17.43 24.53 -6.00
N ASP A 96 16.59 25.33 -6.67
CA ASP A 96 17.00 26.26 -7.74
C ASP A 96 17.60 27.53 -7.14
N VAL A 97 18.74 27.37 -6.47
CA VAL A 97 19.49 28.44 -5.83
C VAL A 97 20.93 28.44 -6.29
N LYS A 98 21.56 29.61 -6.29
CA LYS A 98 22.95 29.73 -6.71
C LYS A 98 23.88 28.80 -5.93
N GLY A 99 24.63 27.99 -6.66
CA GLY A 99 25.58 27.02 -6.11
C GLY A 99 24.98 25.61 -5.87
N SER A 100 23.69 25.45 -6.12
CA SER A 100 23.06 24.13 -6.17
C SER A 100 23.50 23.37 -7.45
N PRO A 101 23.66 22.04 -7.39
CA PRO A 101 23.92 21.23 -8.58
C PRO A 101 22.84 21.35 -9.66
N VAL A 102 21.64 21.77 -9.30
CA VAL A 102 20.48 21.88 -10.19
C VAL A 102 20.13 23.33 -10.56
N ALA A 103 20.95 24.31 -10.16
CA ALA A 103 20.71 25.74 -10.41
C ALA A 103 20.69 26.14 -11.91
N SER A 104 21.16 25.24 -12.78
CA SER A 104 21.15 25.44 -14.23
C SER A 104 20.09 24.62 -14.96
N TRP A 105 19.21 23.96 -14.24
CA TRP A 105 18.17 23.15 -14.84
C TRP A 105 17.14 24.01 -15.57
N ASN A 106 16.81 23.61 -16.80
CA ASN A 106 15.72 24.19 -17.56
C ASN A 106 14.38 23.56 -17.16
N ASP A 107 13.28 24.05 -17.74
CA ASP A 107 11.94 23.59 -17.43
C ASP A 107 11.73 22.10 -17.75
N ASP A 108 12.34 21.59 -18.83
CA ASP A 108 12.22 20.16 -19.18
C ASP A 108 12.87 19.26 -18.14
N GLN A 109 14.02 19.65 -17.60
CA GLN A 109 14.69 18.93 -16.52
C GLN A 109 13.86 18.93 -15.21
N TRP A 110 13.15 20.02 -14.94
CA TRP A 110 12.24 20.09 -13.80
C TRP A 110 10.97 19.26 -14.01
N VAL A 111 10.46 19.17 -15.23
CA VAL A 111 9.37 18.28 -15.58
C VAL A 111 9.80 16.82 -15.40
N ASP A 112 10.96 16.44 -15.91
CA ASP A 112 11.54 15.10 -15.75
C ASP A 112 11.73 14.73 -14.26
N PHE A 113 12.28 15.66 -13.48
CA PHE A 113 12.38 15.48 -12.03
C PHE A 113 11.00 15.27 -11.37
N ALA A 114 9.99 16.03 -11.79
CA ALA A 114 8.64 15.89 -11.24
C ALA A 114 8.02 14.53 -11.59
N VAL A 115 8.20 14.03 -12.82
CA VAL A 115 7.79 12.68 -13.24
C VAL A 115 8.46 11.63 -12.37
N HIS A 116 9.78 11.68 -12.24
CA HIS A 116 10.51 10.71 -11.42
C HIS A 116 10.11 10.75 -9.94
N SER A 117 9.89 11.95 -9.39
CA SER A 117 9.44 12.12 -8.01
C SER A 117 8.04 11.53 -7.81
N GLN A 118 7.14 11.72 -8.78
CA GLN A 118 5.80 11.13 -8.73
C GLN A 118 5.87 9.61 -8.83
N CYS A 119 6.65 9.06 -9.74
CA CYS A 119 6.86 7.62 -9.87
C CYS A 119 7.43 7.01 -8.58
N ALA A 120 8.40 7.67 -7.96
CA ALA A 120 8.97 7.24 -6.68
C ALA A 120 7.91 7.23 -5.57
N SER A 121 7.05 8.27 -5.50
CA SER A 121 5.96 8.36 -4.53
C SER A 121 4.92 7.26 -4.75
N LEU A 122 4.49 7.02 -5.99
CA LEU A 122 3.54 5.96 -6.33
C LEU A 122 4.10 4.57 -6.02
N SER A 123 5.40 4.36 -6.25
CA SER A 123 6.09 3.12 -5.86
C SER A 123 6.05 2.89 -4.34
N GLN A 124 6.19 3.96 -3.54
CA GLN A 124 6.06 3.84 -2.08
C GLN A 124 4.61 3.54 -1.66
N PHE A 125 3.61 4.11 -2.33
CA PHE A 125 2.21 3.75 -2.10
C PHE A 125 1.97 2.26 -2.39
N LEU A 126 2.45 1.74 -3.50
CA LEU A 126 2.33 0.31 -3.84
C LEU A 126 2.87 -0.60 -2.72
N HIS A 127 4.03 -0.28 -2.15
CA HIS A 127 4.57 -1.02 -1.01
C HIS A 127 3.73 -0.79 0.26
N GLY A 128 3.18 0.40 0.45
CA GLY A 128 2.25 0.72 1.53
C GLY A 128 0.97 -0.11 1.47
N GLU A 129 0.38 -0.29 0.29
CA GLU A 129 -0.80 -1.13 0.05
C GLU A 129 -0.53 -2.60 0.39
N GLN A 130 0.63 -3.13 0.01
CA GLN A 130 1.04 -4.46 0.46
C GLN A 130 1.15 -4.54 1.99
N GLY A 131 1.71 -3.52 2.63
CA GLY A 131 1.77 -3.43 4.10
C GLY A 131 0.38 -3.37 4.73
N ALA A 132 -0.55 -2.61 4.15
CA ALA A 132 -1.94 -2.50 4.57
C ALA A 132 -2.68 -3.84 4.43
N LEU A 133 -2.48 -4.54 3.31
CA LEU A 133 -3.01 -5.89 3.09
C LEU A 133 -2.58 -6.86 4.21
N LEU A 134 -1.31 -6.89 4.55
CA LEU A 134 -0.78 -7.75 5.62
C LEU A 134 -1.30 -7.33 7.00
N CYS A 135 -1.42 -6.02 7.25
CA CYS A 135 -1.92 -5.46 8.49
C CYS A 135 -3.41 -5.81 8.70
N THR A 136 -4.23 -5.62 7.68
CA THR A 136 -5.68 -5.91 7.75
C THR A 136 -5.95 -7.40 7.86
N ALA A 137 -5.16 -8.26 7.22
CA ALA A 137 -5.24 -9.71 7.41
C ALA A 137 -4.99 -10.09 8.87
N ARG A 138 -3.99 -9.51 9.52
CA ARG A 138 -3.71 -9.73 10.95
C ARG A 138 -4.80 -9.17 11.87
N LEU A 139 -5.40 -8.05 11.49
CA LEU A 139 -6.52 -7.50 12.23
C LEU A 139 -7.69 -8.49 12.31
N VAL A 140 -7.97 -9.24 11.22
CA VAL A 140 -8.99 -10.30 11.20
C VAL A 140 -8.68 -11.39 12.23
N GLU A 141 -7.42 -11.74 12.41
CA GLU A 141 -7.01 -12.73 13.41
C GLU A 141 -7.12 -12.18 14.85
N ALA A 142 -6.69 -10.94 15.07
CA ALA A 142 -6.53 -10.34 16.39
C ALA A 142 -7.84 -9.86 17.04
N VAL A 143 -8.85 -9.47 16.26
CA VAL A 143 -10.09 -8.94 16.83
C VAL A 143 -10.98 -10.04 17.42
N PRO A 144 -11.59 -9.82 18.61
CA PRO A 144 -12.36 -10.88 19.28
C PRO A 144 -13.80 -11.01 18.77
N TRP A 145 -14.33 -10.02 18.06
CA TRP A 145 -15.74 -9.98 17.65
C TRP A 145 -15.93 -10.47 16.24
N ILE A 146 -16.94 -11.30 16.04
CA ILE A 146 -17.22 -11.91 14.73
C ILE A 146 -17.54 -10.83 13.65
N GLU A 147 -18.28 -9.80 14.00
CA GLU A 147 -18.62 -8.70 13.09
C GLU A 147 -17.37 -7.90 12.65
N ALA A 148 -16.40 -7.74 13.58
CA ALA A 148 -15.14 -7.09 13.28
C ALA A 148 -14.29 -7.95 12.33
N LYS A 149 -14.29 -9.28 12.51
CA LYS A 149 -13.64 -10.21 11.58
C LYS A 149 -14.27 -10.13 10.18
N TYR A 150 -15.59 -10.09 10.08
CA TYR A 150 -16.29 -9.97 8.80
C TYR A 150 -15.98 -8.65 8.11
N TYR A 151 -16.05 -7.54 8.83
CA TYR A 151 -15.71 -6.24 8.24
C TYR A 151 -14.22 -6.15 7.89
N GLY A 152 -13.33 -6.61 8.76
CA GLY A 152 -11.89 -6.69 8.49
C GLY A 152 -11.57 -7.49 7.22
N SER A 153 -12.29 -8.59 6.97
CA SER A 153 -12.11 -9.38 5.74
C SER A 153 -12.46 -8.61 4.47
N THR A 154 -13.42 -7.69 4.52
CA THR A 154 -13.70 -6.82 3.36
C THR A 154 -12.57 -5.82 3.11
N GLN A 155 -11.89 -5.34 4.15
CA GLN A 155 -10.72 -4.48 4.01
C GLN A 155 -9.54 -5.24 3.37
N VAL A 156 -9.34 -6.52 3.72
CA VAL A 156 -8.32 -7.36 3.04
C VAL A 156 -8.57 -7.42 1.55
N VAL A 157 -9.83 -7.55 1.12
CA VAL A 157 -10.19 -7.53 -0.31
C VAL A 157 -9.99 -6.16 -0.92
N ASP A 158 -10.28 -5.07 -0.19
CA ASP A 158 -10.08 -3.71 -0.66
C ASP A 158 -8.59 -3.41 -0.88
N GLU A 159 -7.71 -3.75 0.07
CA GLU A 159 -6.26 -3.58 -0.07
C GLU A 159 -5.67 -4.44 -1.21
N ALA A 160 -6.23 -5.62 -1.45
CA ALA A 160 -5.77 -6.49 -2.53
C ALA A 160 -6.10 -5.95 -3.94
N ARG A 161 -6.99 -4.96 -4.06
CA ARG A 161 -7.36 -4.33 -5.34
C ARG A 161 -6.51 -3.11 -5.70
N HIS A 162 -5.86 -2.52 -4.70
CA HIS A 162 -4.98 -1.38 -4.87
C HIS A 162 -3.63 -1.81 -5.43
#